data_996462b9489888fe0addd6845ae6ce8a
#
_entry.id   996462b9489888fe0addd6845ae6ce8a
#
_cell.length_a   1.000
_cell.length_b   1.000
_cell.length_c   1.000
_cell.angle_alpha   90.00
_cell.angle_beta   90.00
_cell.angle_gamma   90.00
#
_symmetry.space_group_name_H-M   'P 1'
#
loop_
_entity.id
_entity.type
_entity.pdbx_description
1 polymer ?
#
loop_
_entity_poly.entity_id
_entity_poly.type
_entity_poly.pdbx_seq_one_letter_code
_entity_poly.pdbx_strand_id
1 'polypeptide(L)'
;MDQHPSVNNLYLSERLQKTLAGVGSHTVTTVIAPMGYGKSTALKWWQQQLAARIPHAKIFRQLVAADSRQDFWDGFCRALRPRPVLAGQLQALGFPADTHTMRLLHELLQDALAGHPDPVFFILDDVHLLQSVDLPGIVSFLAERLPPQVHIVLLSRNQIFSAAAQLRLGSGLLTIGAADLRLRPEEICRYAACCRLPMTLSQAQALFAVSEGWRAMLYLMFRAYCQTGVWQPDSRSADTLIEQVMLDPLDERRRLFLLKNCLTEEFTAEQACFVWQEADGEALLHDLTHNNAFITTGDAGVYRCHHMLRMLLRRKFALLDEALQQSVCRRL
;
A
#
# COMPACT_ATOMS: atom_id res chain seq x y z
N MET A 1 -10.37 -7.00 37.49
CA MET A 1 -10.53 -7.70 36.21
C MET A 1 -9.20 -7.56 35.45
N ASP A 2 -8.34 -8.54 35.55
CA ASP A 2 -7.07 -8.60 34.85
C ASP A 2 -7.34 -8.84 33.35
N GLN A 3 -7.42 -7.77 32.58
CA GLN A 3 -7.48 -7.88 31.15
C GLN A 3 -6.06 -8.15 30.64
N HIS A 4 -5.83 -9.35 30.13
CA HIS A 4 -4.57 -9.74 29.51
C HIS A 4 -4.12 -8.73 28.42
N PRO A 5 -2.81 -8.53 28.22
CA PRO A 5 -2.28 -7.71 27.15
C PRO A 5 -2.87 -8.16 25.80
N SER A 6 -3.45 -7.25 25.02
CA SER A 6 -4.02 -7.58 23.72
C SER A 6 -3.31 -6.78 22.61
N VAL A 7 -2.63 -7.47 21.74
CA VAL A 7 -1.93 -6.88 20.59
C VAL A 7 -2.90 -6.49 19.46
N ASN A 8 -4.16 -6.90 19.56
CA ASN A 8 -5.18 -6.62 18.53
C ASN A 8 -5.81 -5.23 18.63
N ASN A 9 -5.28 -4.36 19.48
CA ASN A 9 -5.80 -3.00 19.60
C ASN A 9 -5.46 -2.16 18.35
N LEU A 10 -6.49 -1.54 17.80
CA LEU A 10 -6.36 -0.64 16.67
C LEU A 10 -5.70 0.67 17.14
N TYR A 11 -4.43 0.85 16.80
CA TYR A 11 -3.72 2.10 17.05
C TYR A 11 -3.45 2.84 15.73
N LEU A 12 -3.79 4.12 15.68
CA LEU A 12 -3.36 5.05 14.65
C LEU A 12 -2.67 6.25 15.30
N SER A 13 -1.54 6.67 14.75
CA SER A 13 -0.85 7.86 15.23
C SER A 13 -1.67 9.12 14.96
N GLU A 14 -1.57 10.12 15.84
CA GLU A 14 -2.26 11.41 15.68
C GLU A 14 -1.89 12.09 14.35
N ARG A 15 -0.64 11.94 13.90
CA ARG A 15 -0.16 12.42 12.61
C ARG A 15 -0.97 11.80 11.46
N LEU A 16 -1.13 10.49 11.44
CA LEU A 16 -1.91 9.79 10.42
C LEU A 16 -3.40 10.13 10.51
N GLN A 17 -3.93 10.27 11.73
CA GLN A 17 -5.33 10.69 11.92
C GLN A 17 -5.60 12.07 11.31
N LYS A 18 -4.67 13.04 11.50
CA LYS A 18 -4.75 14.37 10.88
C LYS A 18 -4.72 14.30 9.36
N THR A 19 -3.85 13.46 8.78
CA THR A 19 -3.79 13.28 7.33
C THR A 19 -5.08 12.64 6.80
N LEU A 20 -5.59 11.61 7.48
CA LEU A 20 -6.85 10.94 7.11
C LEU A 20 -8.07 11.85 7.21
N ALA A 21 -8.06 12.87 8.06
CA ALA A 21 -9.13 13.85 8.12
C ALA A 21 -9.31 14.62 6.80
N GLY A 22 -8.24 14.72 5.99
CA GLY A 22 -8.29 15.35 4.66
C GLY A 22 -8.99 14.53 3.58
N VAL A 23 -9.30 13.24 3.80
CA VAL A 23 -9.91 12.37 2.77
C VAL A 23 -11.22 12.93 2.24
N GLY A 24 -12.06 13.52 3.11
CA GLY A 24 -13.33 14.15 2.71
C GLY A 24 -13.20 15.58 2.14
N SER A 25 -11.99 16.11 2.02
CA SER A 25 -11.73 17.44 1.46
C SER A 25 -11.04 17.39 0.09
N HIS A 26 -10.73 16.19 -0.40
CA HIS A 26 -10.06 15.99 -1.70
C HIS A 26 -10.92 15.11 -2.58
N THR A 27 -10.93 15.38 -3.88
CA THR A 27 -11.69 14.59 -4.85
C THR A 27 -11.12 13.19 -4.99
N VAL A 28 -9.79 13.06 -4.98
CA VAL A 28 -9.09 11.77 -5.06
C VAL A 28 -8.15 11.63 -3.89
N THR A 29 -8.21 10.49 -3.22
CA THR A 29 -7.21 10.10 -2.20
C THR A 29 -6.55 8.79 -2.61
N THR A 30 -5.23 8.76 -2.60
CA THR A 30 -4.46 7.52 -2.80
C THR A 30 -3.79 7.11 -1.49
N VAL A 31 -3.89 5.83 -1.14
CA VAL A 31 -3.18 5.24 0.01
C VAL A 31 -2.20 4.21 -0.54
N ILE A 32 -0.93 4.59 -0.62
CA ILE A 32 0.09 3.81 -1.33
C ILE A 32 1.16 3.33 -0.35
N ALA A 33 1.20 2.05 -0.13
CA ALA A 33 2.25 1.42 0.69
C ALA A 33 2.29 -0.09 0.46
N PRO A 34 3.42 -0.76 0.77
CA PRO A 34 3.53 -2.21 0.75
C PRO A 34 2.47 -2.91 1.60
N MET A 35 2.41 -4.22 1.45
CA MET A 35 1.65 -5.06 2.36
C MET A 35 2.14 -4.89 3.82
N GLY A 36 1.24 -4.98 4.78
CA GLY A 36 1.59 -4.92 6.20
C GLY A 36 1.82 -3.50 6.78
N TYR A 37 1.77 -2.43 5.96
CA TYR A 37 1.87 -1.05 6.47
C TYR A 37 0.58 -0.53 7.11
N GLY A 38 -0.53 -1.27 6.98
CA GLY A 38 -1.79 -0.92 7.64
C GLY A 38 -2.72 -0.02 6.83
N LYS A 39 -2.65 -0.04 5.48
CA LYS A 39 -3.57 0.71 4.59
C LYS A 39 -5.04 0.46 4.93
N SER A 40 -5.46 -0.80 4.89
CA SER A 40 -6.85 -1.19 5.18
C SER A 40 -7.24 -0.90 6.63
N THR A 41 -6.29 -0.98 7.57
CA THR A 41 -6.47 -0.61 8.98
C THR A 41 -6.73 0.88 9.14
N ALA A 42 -5.93 1.72 8.45
CA ALA A 42 -6.10 3.17 8.45
C ALA A 42 -7.45 3.58 7.86
N LEU A 43 -7.82 2.95 6.74
CA LEU A 43 -9.12 3.20 6.10
C LEU A 43 -10.28 2.76 6.99
N LYS A 44 -10.20 1.59 7.63
CA LYS A 44 -11.24 1.11 8.56
C LYS A 44 -11.46 2.09 9.72
N TRP A 45 -10.38 2.58 10.30
CA TRP A 45 -10.45 3.60 11.35
C TRP A 45 -11.12 4.89 10.82
N TRP A 46 -10.70 5.38 9.67
CA TRP A 46 -11.28 6.57 9.05
C TRP A 46 -12.77 6.39 8.77
N GLN A 47 -13.19 5.24 8.25
CA GLN A 47 -14.62 4.93 8.03
C GLN A 47 -15.43 4.96 9.34
N GLN A 48 -14.87 4.46 10.44
CA GLN A 48 -15.50 4.53 11.76
C GLN A 48 -15.66 5.98 12.23
N GLN A 49 -14.63 6.82 12.03
CA GLN A 49 -14.72 8.25 12.38
C GLN A 49 -15.72 8.99 11.49
N LEU A 50 -15.74 8.66 10.21
CA LEU A 50 -16.71 9.23 9.27
C LEU A 50 -18.14 8.87 9.67
N ALA A 51 -18.43 7.61 9.94
CA ALA A 51 -19.76 7.15 10.36
C ALA A 51 -20.23 7.82 11.67
N ALA A 52 -19.31 8.09 12.59
CA ALA A 52 -19.63 8.80 13.84
C ALA A 52 -19.94 10.30 13.64
N ARG A 53 -19.28 10.94 12.65
CA ARG A 53 -19.42 12.38 12.38
C ARG A 53 -20.52 12.68 11.36
N ILE A 54 -20.65 11.86 10.32
CA ILE A 54 -21.57 12.00 9.20
C ILE A 54 -22.29 10.66 8.97
N PRO A 55 -23.32 10.33 9.77
CA PRO A 55 -23.99 9.02 9.71
C PRO A 55 -24.65 8.72 8.35
N HIS A 56 -24.96 9.76 7.58
CA HIS A 56 -25.61 9.64 6.27
C HIS A 56 -24.63 9.55 5.10
N ALA A 57 -23.30 9.68 5.33
CA ALA A 57 -22.31 9.49 4.29
C ALA A 57 -22.46 8.13 3.60
N LYS A 58 -22.35 8.11 2.28
CA LYS A 58 -22.48 6.88 1.50
C LYS A 58 -21.08 6.35 1.14
N ILE A 59 -20.84 5.10 1.44
CA ILE A 59 -19.57 4.41 1.13
C ILE A 59 -19.87 3.22 0.23
N PHE A 60 -19.31 3.26 -0.98
CA PHE A 60 -19.31 2.15 -1.93
C PHE A 60 -17.88 1.59 -1.99
N ARG A 61 -17.69 0.36 -1.52
CA ARG A 61 -16.37 -0.28 -1.47
C ARG A 61 -16.31 -1.49 -2.38
N GLN A 62 -15.25 -1.55 -3.15
CA GLN A 62 -14.89 -2.69 -3.97
C GLN A 62 -13.47 -3.16 -3.62
N LEU A 63 -13.31 -4.46 -3.42
CA LEU A 63 -12.01 -5.14 -3.39
C LEU A 63 -11.74 -5.68 -4.80
N VAL A 64 -10.62 -5.29 -5.37
CA VAL A 64 -10.15 -5.83 -6.65
C VAL A 64 -9.50 -7.18 -6.38
N ALA A 65 -9.99 -8.24 -7.04
CA ALA A 65 -9.54 -9.60 -6.80
C ALA A 65 -8.69 -10.19 -7.95
N ALA A 66 -8.80 -9.62 -9.16
CA ALA A 66 -8.12 -10.13 -10.35
C ALA A 66 -7.90 -9.01 -11.39
N ASP A 67 -6.99 -9.24 -12.33
CA ASP A 67 -6.78 -8.40 -13.49
C ASP A 67 -7.77 -8.75 -14.62
N SER A 68 -9.01 -8.29 -14.46
CA SER A 68 -10.09 -8.52 -15.40
C SER A 68 -10.97 -7.29 -15.46
N ARG A 69 -11.15 -6.74 -16.66
CA ARG A 69 -12.06 -5.60 -16.88
C ARG A 69 -13.50 -5.93 -16.50
N GLN A 70 -13.94 -7.14 -16.85
CA GLN A 70 -15.30 -7.58 -16.61
C GLN A 70 -15.54 -7.76 -15.11
N ASP A 71 -14.64 -8.47 -14.41
CA ASP A 71 -14.78 -8.70 -12.97
C ASP A 71 -14.69 -7.38 -12.18
N PHE A 72 -13.84 -6.46 -12.64
CA PHE A 72 -13.75 -5.12 -12.06
C PHE A 72 -15.07 -4.38 -12.21
N TRP A 73 -15.65 -4.36 -13.43
CA TRP A 73 -16.88 -3.65 -13.69
C TRP A 73 -18.08 -4.26 -12.96
N ASP A 74 -18.20 -5.56 -12.97
CA ASP A 74 -19.24 -6.28 -12.23
C ASP A 74 -19.10 -6.05 -10.72
N GLY A 75 -17.88 -5.98 -10.22
CA GLY A 75 -17.57 -5.63 -8.83
C GLY A 75 -17.99 -4.20 -8.49
N PHE A 76 -17.72 -3.23 -9.37
CA PHE A 76 -18.14 -1.85 -9.22
C PHE A 76 -19.66 -1.70 -9.20
N CYS A 77 -20.35 -2.28 -10.16
CA CYS A 77 -21.81 -2.30 -10.20
C CYS A 77 -22.41 -3.01 -8.96
N ARG A 78 -21.76 -4.07 -8.49
CA ARG A 78 -22.17 -4.80 -7.28
C ARG A 78 -22.01 -3.96 -6.01
N ALA A 79 -20.96 -3.16 -5.92
CA ALA A 79 -20.76 -2.23 -4.80
C ALA A 79 -21.87 -1.19 -4.73
N LEU A 80 -22.47 -0.86 -5.86
CA LEU A 80 -23.60 0.08 -6.00
C LEU A 80 -24.99 -0.53 -5.80
N ARG A 81 -25.11 -1.79 -5.39
CA ARG A 81 -26.42 -2.44 -5.12
C ARG A 81 -27.38 -1.62 -4.20
N PRO A 82 -26.89 -0.85 -3.22
CA PRO A 82 -27.78 0.03 -2.45
C PRO A 82 -28.48 1.12 -3.29
N ARG A 83 -28.05 1.30 -4.56
CA ARG A 83 -28.66 2.17 -5.58
C ARG A 83 -29.02 1.36 -6.82
N PRO A 84 -30.09 0.57 -6.79
CA PRO A 84 -30.35 -0.45 -7.81
C PRO A 84 -30.58 0.12 -9.22
N VAL A 85 -31.16 1.32 -9.33
CA VAL A 85 -31.38 1.99 -10.62
C VAL A 85 -30.04 2.32 -11.27
N LEU A 86 -29.13 2.99 -10.53
CA LEU A 86 -27.79 3.34 -11.00
C LEU A 86 -26.98 2.07 -11.33
N ALA A 87 -27.00 1.07 -10.45
CA ALA A 87 -26.29 -0.18 -10.67
C ALA A 87 -26.76 -0.88 -11.95
N GLY A 88 -28.05 -0.91 -12.22
CA GLY A 88 -28.63 -1.49 -13.45
C GLY A 88 -28.23 -0.69 -14.70
N GLN A 89 -28.27 0.64 -14.65
CA GLN A 89 -27.85 1.51 -15.76
C GLN A 89 -26.36 1.31 -16.09
N LEU A 90 -25.49 1.26 -15.07
CA LEU A 90 -24.06 1.02 -15.24
C LEU A 90 -23.78 -0.38 -15.78
N GLN A 91 -24.52 -1.38 -15.33
CA GLN A 91 -24.38 -2.73 -15.85
C GLN A 91 -24.80 -2.81 -17.32
N ALA A 92 -25.85 -2.10 -17.74
CA ALA A 92 -26.26 -2.00 -19.13
C ALA A 92 -25.26 -1.21 -20.00
N LEU A 93 -24.59 -0.18 -19.44
CA LEU A 93 -23.54 0.57 -20.12
C LEU A 93 -22.32 -0.31 -20.43
N GLY A 94 -21.97 -1.25 -19.52
CA GLY A 94 -20.74 -2.01 -19.58
C GLY A 94 -19.51 -1.19 -19.19
N PHE A 95 -18.33 -1.82 -19.27
CA PHE A 95 -17.06 -1.15 -18.95
C PHE A 95 -16.78 0.05 -19.89
N PRO A 96 -16.48 1.26 -19.38
CA PRO A 96 -16.24 2.45 -20.19
C PRO A 96 -14.87 2.37 -20.89
N ALA A 97 -14.84 1.86 -22.10
CA ALA A 97 -13.62 1.60 -22.86
C ALA A 97 -13.18 2.77 -23.76
N ASP A 98 -14.07 3.71 -24.05
CA ASP A 98 -13.83 4.85 -24.94
C ASP A 98 -14.40 6.16 -24.38
N THR A 99 -14.09 7.27 -25.05
CA THR A 99 -14.52 8.61 -24.63
C THR A 99 -16.03 8.77 -24.56
N HIS A 100 -16.79 8.06 -25.40
CA HIS A 100 -18.25 8.15 -25.41
C HIS A 100 -18.83 7.46 -24.18
N THR A 101 -18.44 6.22 -23.92
CA THR A 101 -18.88 5.45 -22.75
C THR A 101 -18.39 6.08 -21.44
N MET A 102 -17.23 6.74 -21.43
CA MET A 102 -16.75 7.54 -20.29
C MET A 102 -17.64 8.75 -20.01
N ARG A 103 -18.15 9.43 -21.03
CA ARG A 103 -19.10 10.55 -20.86
C ARG A 103 -20.43 10.05 -20.31
N LEU A 104 -20.94 8.94 -20.85
CA LEU A 104 -22.18 8.32 -20.34
C LEU A 104 -22.04 7.88 -18.89
N LEU A 105 -20.89 7.28 -18.51
CA LEU A 105 -20.59 6.96 -17.11
C LEU A 105 -20.66 8.21 -16.23
N HIS A 106 -20.01 9.30 -16.65
CA HIS A 106 -20.05 10.57 -15.92
C HIS A 106 -21.48 11.11 -15.77
N GLU A 107 -22.26 11.16 -16.85
CA GLU A 107 -23.65 11.63 -16.84
C GLU A 107 -24.50 10.81 -15.86
N LEU A 108 -24.43 9.47 -15.92
CA LEU A 108 -25.16 8.59 -15.00
C LEU A 108 -24.76 8.81 -13.54
N LEU A 109 -23.46 9.00 -13.26
CA LEU A 109 -22.99 9.28 -11.90
C LEU A 109 -23.44 10.68 -11.45
N GLN A 110 -23.37 11.68 -12.33
CA GLN A 110 -23.78 13.03 -12.04
C GLN A 110 -25.27 13.08 -11.73
N ASP A 111 -26.12 12.51 -12.57
CA ASP A 111 -27.58 12.51 -12.37
C ASP A 111 -27.99 11.78 -11.10
N ALA A 112 -27.35 10.63 -10.81
CA ALA A 112 -27.64 9.85 -9.62
C ALA A 112 -27.14 10.50 -8.29
N LEU A 113 -26.12 11.35 -8.37
CA LEU A 113 -25.45 11.95 -7.21
C LEU A 113 -25.65 13.47 -7.11
N ALA A 114 -26.14 14.13 -8.18
CA ALA A 114 -26.48 15.55 -8.15
C ALA A 114 -27.54 15.82 -7.08
N GLY A 115 -27.30 16.86 -6.28
CA GLY A 115 -28.22 17.25 -5.21
C GLY A 115 -28.22 16.33 -3.98
N HIS A 116 -27.34 15.30 -3.91
CA HIS A 116 -27.16 14.53 -2.70
C HIS A 116 -26.45 15.40 -1.63
N PRO A 117 -27.07 15.65 -0.46
CA PRO A 117 -26.50 16.58 0.51
C PRO A 117 -25.26 16.01 1.24
N ASP A 118 -25.17 14.69 1.35
CA ASP A 118 -24.14 14.01 2.11
C ASP A 118 -22.98 13.53 1.21
N PRO A 119 -21.75 13.46 1.75
CA PRO A 119 -20.61 12.99 0.99
C PRO A 119 -20.74 11.52 0.57
N VAL A 120 -20.25 11.24 -0.64
CA VAL A 120 -20.26 9.93 -1.27
C VAL A 120 -18.80 9.51 -1.53
N PHE A 121 -18.44 8.33 -1.06
CA PHE A 121 -17.08 7.77 -1.21
C PHE A 121 -17.10 6.49 -2.05
N PHE A 122 -16.34 6.49 -3.13
CA PHE A 122 -16.00 5.29 -3.89
C PHE A 122 -14.63 4.80 -3.44
N ILE A 123 -14.57 3.64 -2.82
CA ILE A 123 -13.34 3.05 -2.29
C ILE A 123 -12.98 1.83 -3.13
N LEU A 124 -11.84 1.89 -3.81
CA LEU A 124 -11.28 0.78 -4.57
C LEU A 124 -10.02 0.28 -3.86
N ASP A 125 -10.06 -0.94 -3.38
CA ASP A 125 -8.97 -1.57 -2.63
C ASP A 125 -8.20 -2.55 -3.51
N ASP A 126 -6.88 -2.63 -3.32
CA ASP A 126 -5.94 -3.46 -4.08
C ASP A 126 -5.91 -3.17 -5.59
N VAL A 127 -6.06 -1.90 -5.99
CA VAL A 127 -6.10 -1.49 -7.41
C VAL A 127 -4.81 -1.80 -8.19
N HIS A 128 -3.71 -2.10 -7.52
CA HIS A 128 -2.46 -2.54 -8.15
C HIS A 128 -2.58 -3.87 -8.90
N LEU A 129 -3.65 -4.63 -8.67
CA LEU A 129 -3.95 -5.86 -9.41
C LEU A 129 -4.54 -5.59 -10.80
N LEU A 130 -5.04 -4.38 -11.07
CA LEU A 130 -5.62 -3.99 -12.35
C LEU A 130 -4.54 -3.47 -13.30
N GLN A 131 -4.03 -4.30 -14.18
CA GLN A 131 -3.08 -3.92 -15.23
C GLN A 131 -3.78 -3.77 -16.60
N SER A 132 -4.86 -4.49 -16.82
CA SER A 132 -5.67 -4.46 -18.06
C SER A 132 -6.60 -3.24 -18.17
N VAL A 133 -6.70 -2.42 -17.12
CA VAL A 133 -7.60 -1.26 -17.02
C VAL A 133 -6.80 0.02 -16.87
N ASP A 134 -7.04 1.03 -17.70
CA ASP A 134 -6.52 2.39 -17.49
C ASP A 134 -7.31 3.09 -16.36
N LEU A 135 -7.19 2.57 -15.15
CA LEU A 135 -7.83 3.16 -13.97
C LEU A 135 -7.37 4.61 -13.73
N PRO A 136 -6.08 4.97 -13.89
CA PRO A 136 -5.63 6.36 -13.75
C PRO A 136 -6.33 7.32 -14.72
N GLY A 137 -6.53 6.92 -15.96
CA GLY A 137 -7.26 7.71 -16.98
C GLY A 137 -8.74 7.90 -16.61
N ILE A 138 -9.41 6.82 -16.21
CA ILE A 138 -10.82 6.85 -15.77
C ILE A 138 -10.98 7.78 -14.56
N VAL A 139 -10.15 7.61 -13.53
CA VAL A 139 -10.23 8.42 -12.29
C VAL A 139 -9.91 9.87 -12.56
N SER A 140 -8.89 10.18 -13.38
CA SER A 140 -8.55 11.57 -13.75
C SER A 140 -9.70 12.23 -14.51
N PHE A 141 -10.33 11.54 -15.44
CA PHE A 141 -11.48 12.04 -16.19
C PHE A 141 -12.67 12.35 -15.26
N LEU A 142 -12.98 11.46 -14.33
CA LEU A 142 -14.08 11.62 -13.38
C LEU A 142 -13.78 12.71 -12.35
N ALA A 143 -12.56 12.79 -11.83
CA ALA A 143 -12.17 13.73 -10.79
C ALA A 143 -12.37 15.20 -11.18
N GLU A 144 -12.22 15.52 -12.47
CA GLU A 144 -12.43 16.87 -13.00
C GLU A 144 -13.92 17.25 -13.15
N ARG A 145 -14.83 16.28 -13.06
CA ARG A 145 -16.23 16.43 -13.51
C ARG A 145 -17.27 16.01 -12.48
N LEU A 146 -16.89 15.19 -11.51
CA LEU A 146 -17.83 14.73 -10.47
C LEU A 146 -18.22 15.88 -9.52
N PRO A 147 -19.42 15.82 -8.95
CA PRO A 147 -19.85 16.77 -7.93
C PRO A 147 -18.91 16.82 -6.72
N PRO A 148 -18.73 17.98 -6.06
CA PRO A 148 -17.73 18.18 -5.01
C PRO A 148 -17.92 17.29 -3.78
N GLN A 149 -19.11 16.75 -3.56
CA GLN A 149 -19.39 15.79 -2.47
C GLN A 149 -18.98 14.36 -2.80
N VAL A 150 -18.49 14.11 -4.03
CA VAL A 150 -18.06 12.77 -4.45
C VAL A 150 -16.54 12.63 -4.33
N HIS A 151 -16.10 11.61 -3.62
CA HIS A 151 -14.70 11.35 -3.34
C HIS A 151 -14.31 9.95 -3.80
N ILE A 152 -13.14 9.82 -4.42
CA ILE A 152 -12.58 8.53 -4.86
C ILE A 152 -11.37 8.20 -3.98
N VAL A 153 -11.37 7.03 -3.35
CA VAL A 153 -10.29 6.55 -2.49
C VAL A 153 -9.70 5.28 -3.08
N LEU A 154 -8.42 5.32 -3.40
CA LEU A 154 -7.71 4.22 -4.05
C LEU A 154 -6.63 3.67 -3.10
N LEU A 155 -6.67 2.36 -2.82
CA LEU A 155 -5.62 1.68 -2.07
C LEU A 155 -4.77 0.83 -3.01
N SER A 156 -3.46 1.04 -2.96
CA SER A 156 -2.51 0.37 -3.85
C SER A 156 -1.23 -0.03 -3.11
N ARG A 157 -0.52 -0.99 -3.67
CA ARG A 157 0.88 -1.23 -3.26
C ARG A 157 1.83 -0.35 -4.05
N ASN A 158 1.45 0.05 -5.26
CA ASN A 158 2.27 0.76 -6.22
C ASN A 158 1.70 2.14 -6.52
N GLN A 159 2.56 3.01 -7.07
CA GLN A 159 2.13 4.31 -7.57
C GLN A 159 1.06 4.14 -8.66
N ILE A 160 -0.05 4.88 -8.51
CA ILE A 160 -1.19 4.79 -9.42
C ILE A 160 -1.07 5.83 -10.54
N PHE A 161 -0.78 7.07 -10.18
CA PHE A 161 -0.74 8.19 -11.11
C PHE A 161 0.68 8.53 -11.53
N SER A 162 0.90 8.77 -12.83
CA SER A 162 2.12 9.38 -13.33
C SER A 162 2.30 10.79 -12.79
N ALA A 163 3.52 11.33 -12.82
CA ALA A 163 3.79 12.71 -12.40
C ALA A 163 2.90 13.74 -13.14
N ALA A 164 2.66 13.54 -14.43
CA ALA A 164 1.77 14.38 -15.21
C ALA A 164 0.30 14.31 -14.76
N ALA A 165 -0.18 13.12 -14.39
CA ALA A 165 -1.54 12.96 -13.86
C ALA A 165 -1.68 13.57 -12.46
N GLN A 166 -0.66 13.45 -11.60
CA GLN A 166 -0.64 14.11 -10.29
C GLN A 166 -0.70 15.64 -10.41
N LEU A 167 0.07 16.21 -11.33
CA LEU A 167 0.04 17.65 -11.61
C LEU A 167 -1.35 18.12 -12.08
N ARG A 168 -2.03 17.35 -12.94
CA ARG A 168 -3.40 17.66 -13.39
C ARG A 168 -4.42 17.62 -12.25
N LEU A 169 -4.34 16.62 -11.38
CA LEU A 169 -5.23 16.49 -10.22
C LEU A 169 -4.94 17.59 -9.17
N GLY A 170 -3.70 18.08 -9.10
CA GLY A 170 -3.29 19.22 -8.29
C GLY A 170 -3.74 19.11 -6.83
N SER A 171 -4.38 20.16 -6.32
CA SER A 171 -4.90 20.20 -4.94
C SER A 171 -6.10 19.27 -4.70
N GLY A 172 -6.68 18.68 -5.74
CA GLY A 172 -7.73 17.67 -5.62
C GLY A 172 -7.21 16.28 -5.22
N LEU A 173 -5.88 16.06 -5.25
CA LEU A 173 -5.25 14.79 -4.92
C LEU A 173 -4.61 14.83 -3.54
N LEU A 174 -5.03 13.91 -2.65
CA LEU A 174 -4.34 13.58 -1.41
C LEU A 174 -3.58 12.27 -1.57
N THR A 175 -2.28 12.26 -1.32
CA THR A 175 -1.48 11.04 -1.30
C THR A 175 -1.01 10.72 0.11
N ILE A 176 -1.36 9.52 0.59
CA ILE A 176 -0.93 8.95 1.88
C ILE A 176 0.05 7.83 1.56
N GLY A 177 1.32 8.05 1.85
CA GLY A 177 2.39 7.12 1.50
C GLY A 177 2.82 6.19 2.64
N ALA A 178 3.78 5.33 2.36
CA ALA A 178 4.39 4.46 3.37
C ALA A 178 5.00 5.26 4.54
N ALA A 179 5.58 6.44 4.27
CA ALA A 179 6.14 7.33 5.29
C ALA A 179 5.08 7.84 6.29
N ASP A 180 3.83 8.01 5.84
CA ASP A 180 2.71 8.41 6.69
C ASP A 180 2.17 7.24 7.53
N LEU A 181 2.24 6.04 6.99
CA LEU A 181 1.70 4.84 7.62
C LEU A 181 2.65 4.20 8.62
N ARG A 182 3.97 4.32 8.43
CA ARG A 182 4.97 3.78 9.37
C ARG A 182 4.89 4.47 10.73
N LEU A 183 5.17 3.73 11.79
CA LEU A 183 5.22 4.27 13.15
C LEU A 183 6.62 4.80 13.48
N ARG A 184 6.69 5.98 14.10
CA ARG A 184 7.91 6.55 14.68
C ARG A 184 8.17 5.98 16.08
N PRO A 185 9.36 6.09 16.65
CA PRO A 185 9.66 5.53 17.98
C PRO A 185 8.66 5.95 19.07
N GLU A 186 8.27 7.21 19.11
CA GLU A 186 7.30 7.73 20.08
C GLU A 186 5.90 7.14 19.86
N GLU A 187 5.54 6.91 18.58
CA GLU A 187 4.27 6.29 18.20
C GLU A 187 4.28 4.78 18.52
N ILE A 188 5.44 4.11 18.45
CA ILE A 188 5.62 2.71 18.90
C ILE A 188 5.41 2.60 20.40
N CYS A 189 5.95 3.53 21.21
CA CYS A 189 5.67 3.58 22.65
C CYS A 189 4.17 3.73 22.93
N ARG A 190 3.48 4.63 22.22
CA ARG A 190 2.03 4.83 22.38
C ARG A 190 1.24 3.59 21.96
N TYR A 191 1.66 2.92 20.89
CA TYR A 191 1.06 1.65 20.47
C TYR A 191 1.24 0.57 21.55
N ALA A 192 2.44 0.43 22.12
CA ALA A 192 2.69 -0.49 23.24
C ALA A 192 1.78 -0.15 24.43
N ALA A 193 1.65 1.11 24.80
CA ALA A 193 0.76 1.54 25.88
C ALA A 193 -0.72 1.19 25.59
N CYS A 194 -1.19 1.35 24.35
CA CYS A 194 -2.53 0.90 23.95
C CYS A 194 -2.70 -0.61 24.10
N CYS A 195 -1.64 -1.38 23.90
CA CYS A 195 -1.61 -2.83 24.12
C CYS A 195 -1.36 -3.24 25.59
N ARG A 196 -1.19 -2.24 26.50
CA ARG A 196 -0.82 -2.43 27.93
C ARG A 196 0.52 -3.13 28.10
N LEU A 197 1.46 -2.86 27.22
CA LEU A 197 2.81 -3.40 27.25
C LEU A 197 3.77 -2.31 27.74
N PRO A 198 4.63 -2.60 28.74
CA PRO A 198 5.64 -1.65 29.21
C PRO A 198 6.71 -1.48 28.11
N MET A 199 7.01 -0.23 27.75
CA MET A 199 8.04 0.07 26.76
C MET A 199 8.69 1.41 27.05
N THR A 200 10.01 1.42 27.07
CA THR A 200 10.80 2.65 27.13
C THR A 200 11.04 3.21 25.72
N LEU A 201 11.37 4.51 25.62
CA LEU A 201 11.71 5.12 24.35
C LEU A 201 12.95 4.46 23.71
N SER A 202 13.94 4.09 24.50
CA SER A 202 15.15 3.38 24.02
C SER A 202 14.79 2.02 23.39
N GLN A 203 13.87 1.26 24.00
CA GLN A 203 13.37 0.01 23.43
C GLN A 203 12.61 0.27 22.13
N ALA A 204 11.77 1.29 22.09
CA ALA A 204 11.05 1.66 20.85
C ALA A 204 12.00 2.08 19.73
N GLN A 205 13.08 2.81 20.04
CA GLN A 205 14.14 3.15 19.09
C GLN A 205 14.84 1.89 18.55
N ALA A 206 15.15 0.93 19.41
CA ALA A 206 15.73 -0.35 19.00
C ALA A 206 14.79 -1.14 18.10
N LEU A 207 13.48 -1.21 18.43
CA LEU A 207 12.49 -1.83 17.57
C LEU A 207 12.32 -1.11 16.22
N PHE A 208 12.37 0.23 16.25
CA PHE A 208 12.29 1.02 15.02
C PHE A 208 13.50 0.80 14.12
N ALA A 209 14.71 0.71 14.68
CA ALA A 209 15.94 0.43 13.92
C ALA A 209 15.86 -0.89 13.13
N VAL A 210 15.12 -1.89 13.65
CA VAL A 210 14.91 -3.18 12.99
C VAL A 210 13.71 -3.17 12.07
N SER A 211 12.57 -2.62 12.51
CA SER A 211 11.29 -2.68 11.79
C SER A 211 11.08 -1.55 10.79
N GLU A 212 11.88 -0.47 10.87
CA GLU A 212 11.66 0.81 10.16
C GLU A 212 10.22 1.36 10.36
N GLY A 213 9.57 0.97 11.46
CA GLY A 213 8.18 1.32 11.76
C GLY A 213 7.13 0.53 10.99
N TRP A 214 7.53 -0.57 10.33
CA TRP A 214 6.62 -1.45 9.60
C TRP A 214 5.66 -2.16 10.58
N ARG A 215 4.37 -1.89 10.43
CA ARG A 215 3.33 -2.31 11.40
C ARG A 215 3.24 -3.82 11.55
N ALA A 216 3.34 -4.59 10.46
CA ALA A 216 3.24 -6.04 10.53
C ALA A 216 4.39 -6.63 11.36
N MET A 217 5.62 -6.10 11.20
CA MET A 217 6.77 -6.51 12.00
C MET A 217 6.59 -6.12 13.47
N LEU A 218 6.18 -4.89 13.75
CA LEU A 218 5.90 -4.44 15.12
C LEU A 218 4.84 -5.31 15.80
N TYR A 219 3.80 -5.69 15.07
CA TYR A 219 2.78 -6.62 15.58
C TYR A 219 3.38 -7.97 15.97
N LEU A 220 4.28 -8.55 15.17
CA LEU A 220 4.96 -9.80 15.50
C LEU A 220 5.88 -9.63 16.72
N MET A 221 6.65 -8.51 16.79
CA MET A 221 7.49 -8.21 17.92
C MET A 221 6.68 -8.07 19.22
N PHE A 222 5.52 -7.43 19.16
CA PHE A 222 4.62 -7.30 20.31
C PHE A 222 4.02 -8.65 20.73
N ARG A 223 3.66 -9.50 19.76
CA ARG A 223 3.21 -10.88 20.06
C ARG A 223 4.32 -11.68 20.74
N ALA A 224 5.54 -11.61 20.21
CA ALA A 224 6.69 -12.31 20.79
C ALA A 224 6.94 -11.83 22.23
N TYR A 225 6.86 -10.51 22.48
CA TYR A 225 6.97 -9.98 23.84
C TYR A 225 5.90 -10.55 24.79
N CYS A 226 4.65 -10.66 24.36
CA CYS A 226 3.59 -11.26 25.18
C CYS A 226 3.86 -12.72 25.53
N GLN A 227 4.65 -13.44 24.74
CA GLN A 227 5.01 -14.84 24.97
C GLN A 227 6.29 -15.01 25.79
N THR A 228 7.28 -14.14 25.56
CA THR A 228 8.65 -14.32 26.08
C THR A 228 9.05 -13.29 27.15
N GLY A 229 8.32 -12.17 27.24
CA GLY A 229 8.68 -11.01 28.07
C GLY A 229 9.87 -10.20 27.54
N VAL A 230 10.36 -10.51 26.32
CA VAL A 230 11.54 -9.85 25.73
C VAL A 230 11.17 -9.16 24.43
N TRP A 231 11.65 -7.92 24.27
CA TRP A 231 11.47 -7.12 23.05
C TRP A 231 12.45 -7.57 21.95
N GLN A 232 12.28 -8.78 21.46
CA GLN A 232 13.04 -9.27 20.32
C GLN A 232 12.07 -9.96 19.35
N PRO A 233 12.28 -9.83 18.02
CA PRO A 233 11.51 -10.63 17.08
C PRO A 233 11.86 -12.11 17.30
N ASP A 234 10.86 -12.96 17.35
CA ASP A 234 11.09 -14.37 17.07
C ASP A 234 11.60 -14.46 15.62
N SER A 235 12.87 -14.83 15.47
CA SER A 235 13.54 -14.81 14.17
C SER A 235 12.80 -15.68 13.14
N ARG A 236 12.22 -16.82 13.55
CA ARG A 236 11.48 -17.71 12.64
C ARG A 236 10.20 -17.07 12.13
N SER A 237 9.38 -16.52 13.02
CA SER A 237 8.12 -15.84 12.63
C SER A 237 8.36 -14.60 11.80
N ALA A 238 9.44 -13.85 12.08
CA ALA A 238 9.84 -12.69 11.30
C ALA A 238 10.27 -13.08 9.88
N ASP A 239 11.14 -14.07 9.75
CA ASP A 239 11.63 -14.55 8.46
C ASP A 239 10.50 -15.11 7.60
N THR A 240 9.62 -15.94 8.19
CA THR A 240 8.45 -16.49 7.50
C THR A 240 7.54 -15.37 6.98
N LEU A 241 7.28 -14.33 7.80
CA LEU A 241 6.47 -13.20 7.35
C LEU A 241 7.13 -12.43 6.21
N ILE A 242 8.44 -12.15 6.32
CA ILE A 242 9.19 -11.42 5.29
C ILE A 242 9.19 -12.23 3.99
N GLU A 243 9.39 -13.53 4.07
CA GLU A 243 9.36 -14.43 2.93
C GLU A 243 7.99 -14.40 2.24
N GLN A 244 6.92 -14.65 2.98
CA GLN A 244 5.56 -14.66 2.45
C GLN A 244 5.11 -13.31 1.88
N VAL A 245 5.53 -12.22 2.50
CA VAL A 245 5.07 -10.88 2.12
C VAL A 245 5.92 -10.26 1.01
N MET A 246 7.24 -10.52 1.04
CA MET A 246 8.21 -9.80 0.21
C MET A 246 8.80 -10.65 -0.92
N LEU A 247 8.99 -11.97 -0.71
CA LEU A 247 9.64 -12.84 -1.70
C LEU A 247 8.67 -13.75 -2.45
N ASP A 248 7.70 -14.37 -1.77
CA ASP A 248 6.79 -15.33 -2.42
C ASP A 248 5.98 -14.76 -3.57
N PRO A 249 5.56 -13.47 -3.55
CA PRO A 249 4.87 -12.87 -4.68
C PRO A 249 5.74 -12.66 -5.92
N LEU A 250 7.07 -12.76 -5.79
CA LEU A 250 8.01 -12.56 -6.90
C LEU A 250 8.26 -13.86 -7.66
N ASP A 251 8.41 -13.77 -8.97
CA ASP A 251 8.90 -14.87 -9.77
C ASP A 251 10.39 -15.20 -9.50
N GLU A 252 10.86 -16.31 -10.02
CA GLU A 252 12.21 -16.80 -9.78
C GLU A 252 13.28 -15.82 -10.29
N ARG A 253 13.02 -15.15 -11.43
CA ARG A 253 13.94 -14.21 -12.05
C ARG A 253 14.13 -12.94 -11.19
N ARG A 254 13.04 -12.38 -10.67
CA ARG A 254 13.07 -11.24 -9.73
C ARG A 254 13.73 -11.60 -8.41
N ARG A 255 13.43 -12.80 -7.89
CA ARG A 255 14.09 -13.30 -6.66
C ARG A 255 15.59 -13.41 -6.85
N LEU A 256 16.05 -13.96 -7.97
CA LEU A 256 17.47 -14.12 -8.28
C LEU A 256 18.16 -12.75 -8.46
N PHE A 257 17.50 -11.79 -9.11
CA PHE A 257 17.99 -10.41 -9.23
C PHE A 257 18.24 -9.78 -7.85
N LEU A 258 17.26 -9.91 -6.94
CA LEU A 258 17.37 -9.42 -5.57
C LEU A 258 18.49 -10.13 -4.79
N LEU A 259 18.61 -11.46 -4.93
CA LEU A 259 19.66 -12.24 -4.28
C LEU A 259 21.05 -11.79 -4.72
N LYS A 260 21.26 -11.54 -6.00
CA LYS A 260 22.55 -11.06 -6.53
C LYS A 260 22.90 -9.65 -6.05
N ASN A 261 21.90 -8.79 -5.83
CA ASN A 261 22.10 -7.39 -5.44
C ASN A 261 21.96 -7.13 -3.91
N CYS A 262 21.81 -8.17 -3.08
CA CYS A 262 21.52 -8.00 -1.64
C CYS A 262 22.74 -7.61 -0.77
N LEU A 263 23.95 -7.70 -1.30
CA LEU A 263 25.17 -7.49 -0.51
C LEU A 263 25.42 -6.00 -0.23
N THR A 264 25.03 -5.11 -1.15
CA THR A 264 25.10 -3.66 -0.97
C THR A 264 23.86 -3.12 -0.25
N GLU A 265 24.01 -2.03 0.48
CA GLU A 265 22.89 -1.35 1.15
C GLU A 265 22.14 -0.44 0.18
N GLU A 266 22.92 0.29 -0.58
CA GLU A 266 22.49 1.20 -1.62
C GLU A 266 23.23 0.85 -2.91
N PHE A 267 22.58 1.00 -4.04
CA PHE A 267 23.15 0.73 -5.36
C PHE A 267 22.50 1.60 -6.44
N THR A 268 23.26 1.88 -7.49
CA THR A 268 22.74 2.54 -8.70
C THR A 268 22.17 1.51 -9.68
N ALA A 269 21.42 1.96 -10.68
CA ALA A 269 20.94 1.08 -11.76
C ALA A 269 22.12 0.40 -12.49
N GLU A 270 23.19 1.15 -12.76
CA GLU A 270 24.41 0.62 -13.40
C GLU A 270 25.05 -0.50 -12.58
N GLN A 271 25.19 -0.29 -11.26
CA GLN A 271 25.74 -1.29 -10.35
C GLN A 271 24.88 -2.57 -10.32
N ALA A 272 23.55 -2.42 -10.21
CA ALA A 272 22.64 -3.56 -10.21
C ALA A 272 22.69 -4.34 -11.52
N CYS A 273 22.71 -3.66 -12.67
CA CYS A 273 22.85 -4.28 -13.99
C CYS A 273 24.21 -4.93 -14.18
N PHE A 274 25.28 -4.32 -13.69
CA PHE A 274 26.63 -4.90 -13.74
C PHE A 274 26.71 -6.21 -12.94
N VAL A 275 26.06 -6.29 -11.78
CA VAL A 275 26.00 -7.53 -11.00
C VAL A 275 25.07 -8.55 -11.64
N TRP A 276 23.99 -8.13 -12.27
CA TRP A 276 23.00 -9.01 -12.90
C TRP A 276 23.55 -9.70 -14.15
N GLN A 277 24.25 -9.00 -15.01
CA GLN A 277 24.91 -9.50 -16.23
C GLN A 277 23.96 -9.92 -17.38
N GLU A 278 22.69 -9.55 -17.34
CA GLU A 278 21.74 -9.79 -18.42
C GLU A 278 21.10 -8.48 -18.88
N ALA A 279 20.59 -8.45 -20.12
CA ALA A 279 20.15 -7.22 -20.77
C ALA A 279 18.87 -6.59 -20.15
N ASP A 280 18.11 -7.34 -19.35
CA ASP A 280 16.85 -6.92 -18.75
C ASP A 280 16.99 -6.33 -17.33
N GLY A 281 18.21 -6.08 -16.85
CA GLY A 281 18.47 -5.59 -15.50
C GLY A 281 17.74 -4.29 -15.15
N GLU A 282 17.72 -3.31 -16.06
CA GLU A 282 16.99 -2.05 -15.86
C GLU A 282 15.48 -2.27 -15.79
N ALA A 283 14.94 -3.14 -16.66
CA ALA A 283 13.52 -3.46 -16.67
C ALA A 283 13.10 -4.17 -15.38
N LEU A 284 13.91 -5.12 -14.87
CA LEU A 284 13.69 -5.79 -13.60
C LEU A 284 13.74 -4.81 -12.42
N LEU A 285 14.72 -3.92 -12.40
CA LEU A 285 14.88 -2.91 -11.34
C LEU A 285 13.71 -1.94 -11.34
N HIS A 286 13.31 -1.45 -12.51
CA HIS A 286 12.15 -0.60 -12.68
C HIS A 286 10.86 -1.29 -12.18
N ASP A 287 10.63 -2.52 -12.61
CA ASP A 287 9.46 -3.31 -12.20
C ASP A 287 9.47 -3.59 -10.68
N LEU A 288 10.60 -3.99 -10.11
CA LEU A 288 10.74 -4.21 -8.67
C LEU A 288 10.50 -2.93 -7.86
N THR A 289 10.90 -1.76 -8.37
CA THR A 289 10.68 -0.49 -7.69
C THR A 289 9.21 -0.05 -7.76
N HIS A 290 8.52 -0.31 -8.89
CA HIS A 290 7.13 0.06 -9.08
C HIS A 290 6.16 -0.96 -8.45
N ASN A 291 6.49 -2.24 -8.54
CA ASN A 291 5.59 -3.33 -8.14
C ASN A 291 5.93 -3.96 -6.78
N ASN A 292 7.11 -3.64 -6.23
CA ASN A 292 7.53 -4.17 -4.93
C ASN A 292 8.11 -3.02 -4.09
N ALA A 293 7.27 -2.34 -3.34
CA ALA A 293 7.62 -1.17 -2.56
C ALA A 293 8.60 -1.45 -1.38
N PHE A 294 9.31 -2.59 -1.39
CA PHE A 294 10.44 -2.88 -0.51
C PHE A 294 11.79 -2.46 -1.12
N ILE A 295 11.78 -1.99 -2.37
CA ILE A 295 12.88 -1.25 -2.98
C ILE A 295 12.41 0.18 -3.17
N THR A 296 13.13 1.12 -2.63
CA THR A 296 12.84 2.55 -2.73
C THR A 296 13.91 3.25 -3.54
N THR A 297 13.51 4.23 -4.34
CA THR A 297 14.44 5.13 -5.02
C THR A 297 14.66 6.33 -4.11
N GLY A 298 15.91 6.59 -3.77
CA GLY A 298 16.34 7.80 -3.06
C GLY A 298 16.69 8.93 -4.02
N ASP A 299 17.25 10.01 -3.46
CA ASP A 299 17.78 11.12 -4.25
C ASP A 299 18.91 10.65 -5.17
N ALA A 300 19.06 11.28 -6.34
CA ALA A 300 20.13 11.02 -7.33
C ALA A 300 20.12 9.61 -7.96
N GLY A 301 18.95 8.91 -8.00
CA GLY A 301 18.85 7.62 -8.69
C GLY A 301 19.49 6.45 -7.94
N VAL A 302 19.67 6.59 -6.63
CA VAL A 302 20.15 5.52 -5.75
C VAL A 302 18.96 4.67 -5.30
N TYR A 303 19.10 3.36 -5.34
CA TYR A 303 18.11 2.39 -4.90
C TYR A 303 18.51 1.81 -3.55
N ARG A 304 17.52 1.59 -2.68
CA ARG A 304 17.71 0.99 -1.36
C ARG A 304 16.70 -0.13 -1.15
N CYS A 305 17.21 -1.31 -0.79
CA CYS A 305 16.37 -2.43 -0.38
C CYS A 305 15.98 -2.28 1.11
N HIS A 306 14.73 -2.56 1.44
CA HIS A 306 14.26 -2.56 2.84
C HIS A 306 15.14 -3.47 3.69
N HIS A 307 15.60 -2.98 4.85
CA HIS A 307 16.58 -3.65 5.70
C HIS A 307 16.21 -5.12 6.01
N MET A 308 14.96 -5.39 6.38
CA MET A 308 14.50 -6.73 6.71
C MET A 308 14.57 -7.70 5.52
N LEU A 309 14.14 -7.22 4.32
CA LEU A 309 14.26 -8.01 3.09
C LEU A 309 15.74 -8.31 2.80
N ARG A 310 16.62 -7.31 2.91
CA ARG A 310 18.05 -7.47 2.69
C ARG A 310 18.67 -8.49 3.65
N MET A 311 18.30 -8.47 4.93
CA MET A 311 18.79 -9.47 5.91
C MET A 311 18.37 -10.89 5.52
N LEU A 312 17.13 -11.10 5.10
CA LEU A 312 16.66 -12.40 4.63
C LEU A 312 17.38 -12.83 3.35
N LEU A 313 17.52 -11.92 2.38
CA LEU A 313 18.23 -12.19 1.13
C LEU A 313 19.69 -12.57 1.35
N ARG A 314 20.41 -11.89 2.26
CA ARG A 314 21.80 -12.24 2.61
C ARG A 314 21.93 -13.64 3.20
N ARG A 315 21.00 -14.05 4.05
CA ARG A 315 20.98 -15.43 4.58
C ARG A 315 20.70 -16.45 3.46
N LYS A 316 19.75 -16.15 2.56
CA LYS A 316 19.48 -17.01 1.40
C LYS A 316 20.65 -17.03 0.40
N PHE A 317 21.32 -15.90 0.18
CA PHE A 317 22.51 -15.80 -0.66
C PHE A 317 23.64 -16.71 -0.15
N ALA A 318 23.86 -16.77 1.17
CA ALA A 318 24.84 -17.65 1.78
C ALA A 318 24.55 -19.16 1.58
N LEU A 319 23.34 -19.52 1.17
CA LEU A 319 22.95 -20.90 0.86
C LEU A 319 23.01 -21.23 -0.64
N LEU A 320 23.33 -20.25 -1.50
CA LEU A 320 23.49 -20.47 -2.94
C LEU A 320 24.79 -21.24 -3.24
N ASP A 321 24.87 -21.71 -4.48
CA ASP A 321 26.10 -22.35 -5.00
C ASP A 321 27.32 -21.44 -4.85
N GLU A 322 28.46 -22.01 -4.43
CA GLU A 322 29.68 -21.26 -4.14
C GLU A 322 30.23 -20.54 -5.38
N ALA A 323 30.10 -21.13 -6.58
CA ALA A 323 30.52 -20.51 -7.81
C ALA A 323 29.71 -19.23 -8.13
N LEU A 324 28.39 -19.25 -7.85
CA LEU A 324 27.54 -18.09 -8.01
C LEU A 324 27.88 -17.01 -6.98
N GLN A 325 28.09 -17.37 -5.70
CA GLN A 325 28.51 -16.44 -4.66
C GLN A 325 29.82 -15.72 -5.04
N GLN A 326 30.84 -16.48 -5.42
CA GLN A 326 32.13 -15.94 -5.85
C GLN A 326 32.00 -15.02 -7.07
N SER A 327 31.16 -15.41 -8.03
CA SER A 327 30.91 -14.62 -9.25
C SER A 327 30.28 -13.25 -8.89
N VAL A 328 29.33 -13.19 -7.96
CA VAL A 328 28.71 -11.94 -7.49
C VAL A 328 29.72 -11.11 -6.69
N CYS A 329 30.44 -11.72 -5.75
CA CYS A 329 31.43 -11.02 -4.91
C CYS A 329 32.57 -10.37 -5.71
N ARG A 330 32.96 -10.95 -6.87
CA ARG A 330 33.99 -10.36 -7.73
C ARG A 330 33.54 -9.12 -8.50
N ARG A 331 32.23 -8.86 -8.55
CA ARG A 331 31.64 -7.74 -9.30
C ARG A 331 31.25 -6.58 -8.38
N LEU A 332 31.21 -6.80 -7.08
CA LEU A 332 30.99 -5.79 -6.06
C LEU A 332 32.29 -5.19 -5.55
#